data_a6b5d717786afc23d94ef600ea165fe4
#
_entry.id   a6b5d717786afc23d94ef600ea165fe4
#
_cell.length_a   1.000
_cell.length_b   1.000
_cell.length_c   1.000
_cell.angle_alpha   90.00
_cell.angle_beta   90.00
_cell.angle_gamma   90.00
#
_symmetry.space_group_name_H-M   'P 1'
#
loop_
_entity.id
_entity.type
_entity.pdbx_description
1 polymer ?
#
loop_
_entity_poly.entity_id
_entity_poly.type
_entity_poly.pdbx_seq_one_letter_code
_entity_poly.pdbx_strand_id
1 'polypeptide(L)'
;IDLLTDSGTSAMSANQWAGIMRGDESYAGANSWKRMKKAIVSLTTYENVIPTHQGRAGESILYTQLGGKEKVFISNTHFDTTRANIEYSGATAIDCITEEGKKPSLIHPFKGNMDVEKMEDNILKYGAENIGAVILTVTNNSGGGQPVSMHNAREVKRICDKYGVLYIL
;
A
#
# COMPACT_ATOMS: atom_id res chain seq x y z
N ILE A 1 0.66 6.03 25.76
CA ILE A 1 0.50 6.31 24.32
C ILE A 1 1.62 7.25 23.91
N ASP A 2 2.43 6.83 22.96
CA ASP A 2 3.47 7.65 22.37
C ASP A 2 2.88 8.39 21.16
N LEU A 3 2.87 9.71 21.21
CA LEU A 3 2.37 10.57 20.14
C LEU A 3 3.51 11.24 19.33
N LEU A 4 4.76 10.92 19.66
CA LEU A 4 5.94 11.54 19.04
C LEU A 4 6.60 10.65 18.00
N THR A 5 6.44 9.33 18.10
CA THR A 5 7.01 8.37 17.16
C THR A 5 5.91 7.72 16.34
N ASP A 6 6.04 7.73 15.03
CA ASP A 6 5.17 6.98 14.13
C ASP A 6 5.69 5.56 13.87
N SER A 7 6.99 5.35 14.08
CA SER A 7 7.66 4.05 13.96
C SER A 7 8.25 3.64 15.30
N GLY A 8 7.87 2.49 15.80
CA GLY A 8 8.40 1.99 17.04
C GLY A 8 7.44 1.08 17.77
N THR A 9 7.74 0.79 19.02
CA THR A 9 6.92 -0.07 19.84
C THR A 9 5.71 0.71 20.32
N SER A 10 4.54 0.45 19.75
CA SER A 10 3.29 0.98 20.27
C SER A 10 2.84 0.24 21.53
N ALA A 11 1.89 0.82 22.27
CA ALA A 11 1.28 0.17 23.42
C ALA A 11 0.61 -1.14 23.00
N MET A 12 0.92 -2.22 23.73
CA MET A 12 0.35 -3.55 23.52
C MET A 12 -0.50 -3.96 24.70
N SER A 13 -1.60 -4.64 24.46
CA SER A 13 -2.42 -5.23 25.53
C SER A 13 -1.70 -6.39 26.22
N ALA A 14 -2.11 -6.70 27.46
CA ALA A 14 -1.60 -7.88 28.15
C ALA A 14 -1.83 -9.17 27.35
N ASN A 15 -2.94 -9.28 26.62
CA ASN A 15 -3.24 -10.42 25.77
C ASN A 15 -2.29 -10.52 24.55
N GLN A 16 -1.88 -9.39 23.97
CA GLN A 16 -0.88 -9.38 22.90
C GLN A 16 0.49 -9.84 23.41
N TRP A 17 0.93 -9.33 24.59
CA TRP A 17 2.14 -9.81 25.25
C TRP A 17 2.09 -11.30 25.55
N ALA A 18 1.00 -11.78 26.14
CA ALA A 18 0.80 -13.20 26.39
C ALA A 18 0.79 -14.03 25.10
N GLY A 19 0.28 -13.46 23.99
CA GLY A 19 0.31 -14.07 22.66
C GLY A 19 1.72 -14.27 22.15
N ILE A 20 2.60 -13.26 22.30
CA ILE A 20 4.03 -13.35 21.95
C ILE A 20 4.71 -14.46 22.74
N MET A 21 4.48 -14.53 24.05
CA MET A 21 5.10 -15.54 24.93
C MET A 21 4.59 -16.97 24.66
N ARG A 22 3.40 -17.13 24.11
CA ARG A 22 2.82 -18.43 23.70
C ARG A 22 3.06 -18.76 22.23
N GLY A 23 3.66 -17.87 21.49
CA GLY A 23 4.02 -18.12 20.08
C GLY A 23 4.95 -19.30 19.96
N ASP A 24 4.79 -20.06 18.90
CA ASP A 24 5.67 -21.16 18.57
C ASP A 24 6.68 -20.71 17.52
N GLU A 25 7.92 -21.16 17.66
CA GLU A 25 8.95 -21.01 16.67
C GLU A 25 9.10 -22.30 15.89
N SER A 26 9.11 -22.19 14.57
CA SER A 26 9.33 -23.32 13.68
C SER A 26 9.96 -22.83 12.39
N TYR A 27 10.93 -23.57 11.87
CA TYR A 27 11.58 -23.24 10.61
C TYR A 27 10.59 -23.15 9.45
N ALA A 28 9.59 -24.02 9.43
CA ALA A 28 8.51 -23.98 8.45
C ALA A 28 7.22 -24.54 9.07
N GLY A 29 6.11 -23.85 8.84
CA GLY A 29 4.78 -24.37 9.19
C GLY A 29 4.40 -24.24 10.67
N ALA A 30 4.86 -23.20 11.37
CA ALA A 30 4.44 -22.88 12.72
C ALA A 30 2.91 -22.79 12.86
N ASN A 31 2.37 -23.23 14.00
CA ASN A 31 0.93 -23.12 14.26
C ASN A 31 0.47 -21.66 14.39
N SER A 32 1.31 -20.79 14.92
CA SER A 32 1.07 -19.34 14.95
C SER A 32 0.90 -18.77 13.54
N TRP A 33 1.73 -19.21 12.60
CA TRP A 33 1.61 -18.85 11.19
C TRP A 33 0.27 -19.30 10.60
N LYS A 34 -0.13 -20.55 10.83
CA LYS A 34 -1.42 -21.07 10.34
C LYS A 34 -2.61 -20.29 10.88
N ARG A 35 -2.58 -19.91 12.18
CA ARG A 35 -3.61 -19.07 12.80
C ARG A 35 -3.63 -17.67 12.20
N MET A 36 -2.46 -17.04 12.01
CA MET A 36 -2.35 -15.72 11.41
C MET A 36 -2.88 -15.74 9.96
N LYS A 37 -2.43 -16.71 9.14
CA LYS A 37 -2.94 -16.86 7.77
C LYS A 37 -4.45 -17.01 7.73
N LYS A 38 -5.02 -17.87 8.57
CA LYS A 38 -6.48 -18.06 8.65
C LYS A 38 -7.22 -16.75 8.99
N ALA A 39 -6.70 -15.98 9.94
CA ALA A 39 -7.29 -14.70 10.32
C ALA A 39 -7.21 -13.68 9.15
N ILE A 40 -6.06 -13.56 8.50
CA ILE A 40 -5.90 -12.64 7.36
C ILE A 40 -6.83 -13.02 6.21
N VAL A 41 -6.87 -14.30 5.83
CA VAL A 41 -7.77 -14.78 4.76
C VAL A 41 -9.24 -14.50 5.09
N SER A 42 -9.65 -14.68 6.34
CA SER A 42 -11.04 -14.40 6.75
C SER A 42 -11.42 -12.92 6.71
N LEU A 43 -10.45 -12.03 6.87
CA LEU A 43 -10.68 -10.57 6.87
C LEU A 43 -10.55 -9.95 5.47
N THR A 44 -9.61 -10.44 4.67
CA THR A 44 -9.23 -9.81 3.40
C THR A 44 -9.72 -10.56 2.16
N THR A 45 -10.11 -11.82 2.31
CA THR A 45 -10.44 -12.75 1.22
C THR A 45 -9.25 -13.12 0.31
N TYR A 46 -8.04 -12.61 0.56
CA TYR A 46 -6.84 -13.02 -0.15
C TYR A 46 -6.42 -14.44 0.25
N GLU A 47 -6.24 -15.31 -0.73
CA GLU A 47 -5.87 -16.71 -0.49
C GLU A 47 -4.41 -16.90 -0.10
N ASN A 48 -3.53 -16.04 -0.61
CA ASN A 48 -2.10 -16.12 -0.40
C ASN A 48 -1.63 -15.06 0.60
N VAL A 49 -0.84 -15.50 1.56
CA VAL A 49 -0.23 -14.63 2.58
C VAL A 49 1.24 -14.95 2.66
N ILE A 50 2.08 -13.98 2.37
CA ILE A 50 3.55 -14.12 2.41
C ILE A 50 4.09 -13.11 3.41
N PRO A 51 4.52 -13.54 4.61
CA PRO A 51 5.08 -12.64 5.59
C PRO A 51 6.48 -12.20 5.18
N THR A 52 6.78 -10.93 5.41
CA THR A 52 8.13 -10.38 5.30
C THR A 52 8.55 -9.84 6.66
N HIS A 53 9.86 -9.69 6.91
CA HIS A 53 10.32 -9.21 8.20
C HIS A 53 9.94 -7.73 8.46
N GLN A 54 9.68 -6.96 7.40
CA GLN A 54 9.16 -5.59 7.47
C GLN A 54 8.59 -5.14 6.11
N GLY A 55 7.76 -4.08 6.12
CA GLY A 55 7.06 -3.60 4.93
C GLY A 55 7.99 -3.25 3.78
N ARG A 56 9.07 -2.48 4.03
CA ARG A 56 10.04 -2.09 3.00
C ARG A 56 10.78 -3.25 2.34
N ALA A 57 10.90 -4.38 3.01
CA ALA A 57 11.45 -5.60 2.41
C ALA A 57 10.43 -6.23 1.44
N GLY A 58 9.15 -6.24 1.81
CA GLY A 58 8.06 -6.64 0.91
C GLY A 58 8.02 -5.76 -0.34
N GLU A 59 8.12 -4.44 -0.17
CA GLU A 59 8.21 -3.48 -1.28
C GLU A 59 9.39 -3.77 -2.20
N SER A 60 10.60 -3.98 -1.64
CA SER A 60 11.79 -4.28 -2.43
C SER A 60 11.63 -5.54 -3.28
N ILE A 61 11.08 -6.60 -2.70
CA ILE A 61 10.80 -7.85 -3.42
C ILE A 61 9.78 -7.60 -4.55
N LEU A 62 8.68 -6.91 -4.23
CA LEU A 62 7.58 -6.66 -5.16
C LEU A 62 8.04 -5.82 -6.36
N TYR A 63 8.66 -4.67 -6.09
CA TYR A 63 9.07 -3.74 -7.16
C TYR A 63 10.29 -4.23 -7.95
N THR A 64 11.10 -5.12 -7.41
CA THR A 64 12.13 -5.82 -8.19
C THR A 64 11.49 -6.75 -9.25
N GLN A 65 10.34 -7.35 -8.94
CA GLN A 65 9.63 -8.24 -9.88
C GLN A 65 8.77 -7.46 -10.89
N LEU A 66 8.11 -6.39 -10.47
CA LEU A 66 7.15 -5.63 -11.28
C LEU A 66 7.78 -4.43 -11.99
N GLY A 67 8.96 -4.00 -11.57
CA GLY A 67 9.63 -2.78 -12.05
C GLY A 67 10.40 -2.98 -13.35
N GLY A 68 11.21 -1.97 -13.68
CA GLY A 68 12.04 -1.88 -14.89
C GLY A 68 11.93 -0.52 -15.58
N LYS A 69 12.86 -0.22 -16.47
CA LYS A 69 13.04 1.13 -17.07
C LYS A 69 11.81 1.71 -17.78
N GLU A 70 10.94 0.85 -18.32
CA GLU A 70 9.76 1.30 -19.07
C GLU A 70 8.48 1.25 -18.20
N LYS A 71 8.60 0.81 -16.95
CA LYS A 71 7.46 0.68 -16.07
C LYS A 71 7.15 1.97 -15.33
N VAL A 72 5.85 2.20 -15.14
CA VAL A 72 5.30 3.34 -14.40
C VAL A 72 4.42 2.82 -13.27
N PHE A 73 4.59 3.37 -12.09
CA PHE A 73 3.72 3.12 -10.94
C PHE A 73 2.98 4.39 -10.57
N ILE A 74 1.69 4.28 -10.39
CA ILE A 74 0.81 5.42 -10.09
C ILE A 74 0.28 5.25 -8.67
N SER A 75 0.35 6.31 -7.87
CA SER A 75 -0.21 6.30 -6.51
C SER A 75 -0.96 7.60 -6.22
N ASN A 76 -1.85 7.58 -5.22
CA ASN A 76 -2.35 8.83 -4.64
C ASN A 76 -1.18 9.66 -4.09
N THR A 77 -0.30 9.06 -3.29
CA THR A 77 1.03 9.59 -2.98
C THR A 77 1.91 8.43 -2.52
N HIS A 78 3.07 8.29 -3.12
CA HIS A 78 4.01 7.25 -2.70
C HIS A 78 4.60 7.59 -1.33
N PHE A 79 4.73 6.58 -0.48
CA PHE A 79 5.59 6.66 0.68
C PHE A 79 7.05 6.68 0.24
N ASP A 80 7.96 7.17 1.09
CA ASP A 80 9.37 7.37 0.72
C ASP A 80 10.07 6.07 0.30
N THR A 81 9.90 4.99 1.08
CA THR A 81 10.49 3.68 0.73
C THR A 81 9.84 3.06 -0.49
N THR A 82 8.55 3.25 -0.68
CA THR A 82 7.81 2.80 -1.87
C THR A 82 8.38 3.45 -3.13
N ARG A 83 8.49 4.78 -3.13
CA ARG A 83 9.11 5.53 -4.24
C ARG A 83 10.54 5.09 -4.47
N ALA A 84 11.34 4.99 -3.41
CA ALA A 84 12.75 4.60 -3.52
C ALA A 84 12.91 3.20 -4.15
N ASN A 85 12.11 2.22 -3.74
CA ASN A 85 12.15 0.86 -4.32
C ASN A 85 11.70 0.83 -5.79
N ILE A 86 10.67 1.62 -6.15
CA ILE A 86 10.21 1.76 -7.53
C ILE A 86 11.33 2.36 -8.39
N GLU A 87 11.88 3.50 -8.00
CA GLU A 87 12.93 4.20 -8.74
C GLU A 87 14.24 3.39 -8.79
N TYR A 88 14.57 2.65 -7.72
CA TYR A 88 15.71 1.74 -7.71
C TYR A 88 15.58 0.59 -8.73
N SER A 89 14.36 0.13 -8.99
CA SER A 89 14.09 -0.86 -10.04
C SER A 89 14.27 -0.30 -11.46
N GLY A 90 14.46 1.02 -11.60
CA GLY A 90 14.53 1.75 -12.87
C GLY A 90 13.18 2.26 -13.38
N ALA A 91 12.10 2.04 -12.63
CA ALA A 91 10.76 2.48 -12.99
C ALA A 91 10.50 3.94 -12.60
N THR A 92 9.39 4.50 -13.07
CA THR A 92 8.94 5.87 -12.76
C THR A 92 7.78 5.83 -11.77
N ALA A 93 7.83 6.65 -10.72
CA ALA A 93 6.74 6.81 -9.74
C ALA A 93 5.99 8.14 -9.97
N ILE A 94 4.67 8.06 -10.17
CA ILE A 94 3.80 9.21 -10.45
C ILE A 94 2.76 9.36 -9.34
N ASP A 95 2.68 10.57 -8.75
CA ASP A 95 1.65 10.90 -7.75
C ASP A 95 0.43 11.54 -8.41
N CYS A 96 -0.73 11.00 -8.07
CA CYS A 96 -2.04 11.46 -8.52
C CYS A 96 -2.94 11.79 -7.32
N ILE A 97 -2.47 12.69 -6.44
CA ILE A 97 -3.28 13.19 -5.33
C ILE A 97 -4.25 14.27 -5.81
N THR A 98 -5.44 14.32 -5.20
CA THR A 98 -6.45 15.37 -5.46
C THR A 98 -5.93 16.77 -5.08
N GLU A 99 -6.54 17.82 -5.63
CA GLU A 99 -6.15 19.20 -5.34
C GLU A 99 -6.37 19.57 -3.86
N GLU A 100 -7.40 19.01 -3.22
CA GLU A 100 -7.65 19.18 -1.78
C GLU A 100 -6.52 18.57 -0.95
N GLY A 101 -5.95 17.45 -1.41
CA GLY A 101 -4.84 16.78 -0.75
C GLY A 101 -3.55 17.61 -0.70
N LYS A 102 -3.35 18.49 -1.68
CA LYS A 102 -2.19 19.39 -1.77
C LYS A 102 -2.27 20.62 -0.86
N LYS A 103 -3.41 20.87 -0.23
CA LYS A 103 -3.67 22.08 0.57
C LYS A 103 -3.81 21.74 2.05
N PRO A 104 -2.75 21.82 2.87
CA PRO A 104 -2.82 21.45 4.29
C PRO A 104 -3.88 22.20 5.07
N SER A 105 -4.10 23.50 4.78
CA SER A 105 -5.06 24.36 5.46
C SER A 105 -6.52 24.10 5.09
N LEU A 106 -6.78 23.37 4.00
CA LEU A 106 -8.15 23.06 3.58
C LEU A 106 -8.72 21.94 4.45
N ILE A 107 -9.90 22.16 5.03
CA ILE A 107 -10.66 21.11 5.73
C ILE A 107 -11.44 20.31 4.69
N HIS A 108 -11.12 19.03 4.56
CA HIS A 108 -11.79 18.10 3.66
C HIS A 108 -11.75 16.68 4.23
N PRO A 109 -12.83 15.90 4.14
CA PRO A 109 -12.91 14.59 4.81
C PRO A 109 -11.97 13.52 4.24
N PHE A 110 -11.61 13.60 2.94
CA PHE A 110 -10.86 12.55 2.25
C PHE A 110 -9.71 13.13 1.40
N LYS A 111 -8.79 13.81 2.04
CA LYS A 111 -7.63 14.43 1.38
C LYS A 111 -6.61 13.41 0.87
N GLY A 112 -6.71 12.15 1.28
CA GLY A 112 -5.89 11.06 0.78
C GLY A 112 -6.40 10.44 -0.52
N ASN A 113 -7.54 10.86 -1.05
CA ASN A 113 -8.09 10.32 -2.29
C ASN A 113 -7.12 10.46 -3.46
N MET A 114 -7.15 9.47 -4.35
CA MET A 114 -6.52 9.55 -5.67
C MET A 114 -7.37 10.40 -6.61
N ASP A 115 -6.73 11.25 -7.37
CA ASP A 115 -7.29 11.89 -8.56
C ASP A 115 -7.44 10.83 -9.66
N VAL A 116 -8.65 10.30 -9.80
CA VAL A 116 -8.94 9.17 -10.69
C VAL A 116 -8.88 9.57 -12.16
N GLU A 117 -9.18 10.82 -12.50
CA GLU A 117 -9.08 11.32 -13.88
C GLU A 117 -7.60 11.38 -14.29
N LYS A 118 -6.77 12.02 -13.46
CA LYS A 118 -5.32 12.07 -13.67
C LYS A 118 -4.67 10.69 -13.70
N MET A 119 -5.15 9.76 -12.88
CA MET A 119 -4.70 8.37 -12.88
C MET A 119 -5.02 7.70 -14.23
N GLU A 120 -6.27 7.83 -14.72
CA GLU A 120 -6.69 7.25 -15.98
C GLU A 120 -5.93 7.87 -17.17
N ASP A 121 -5.73 9.19 -17.18
CA ASP A 121 -4.93 9.90 -18.18
C ASP A 121 -3.49 9.36 -18.24
N ASN A 122 -2.87 9.07 -17.09
CA ASN A 122 -1.54 8.47 -17.07
C ASN A 122 -1.55 7.03 -17.60
N ILE A 123 -2.56 6.22 -17.31
CA ILE A 123 -2.69 4.87 -17.88
C ILE A 123 -2.77 4.95 -19.42
N LEU A 124 -3.58 5.87 -19.94
CA LEU A 124 -3.71 6.08 -21.39
C LEU A 124 -2.42 6.62 -22.02
N LYS A 125 -1.75 7.53 -21.35
CA LYS A 125 -0.52 8.17 -21.83
C LYS A 125 0.64 7.18 -21.97
N TYR A 126 0.83 6.32 -20.97
CA TYR A 126 1.97 5.41 -20.94
C TYR A 126 1.67 4.02 -21.53
N GLY A 127 0.39 3.70 -21.73
CA GLY A 127 -0.09 2.38 -22.12
C GLY A 127 -0.23 1.45 -20.92
N ALA A 128 -1.35 0.72 -20.85
CA ALA A 128 -1.66 -0.16 -19.73
C ALA A 128 -0.59 -1.24 -19.48
N GLU A 129 0.03 -1.72 -20.56
CA GLU A 129 1.11 -2.71 -20.53
C GLU A 129 2.39 -2.20 -19.83
N ASN A 130 2.59 -0.88 -19.80
CA ASN A 130 3.73 -0.24 -19.14
C ASN A 130 3.40 0.20 -17.71
N ILE A 131 2.16 0.09 -17.26
CA ILE A 131 1.81 0.33 -15.87
C ILE A 131 2.16 -0.91 -15.04
N GLY A 132 3.16 -0.78 -14.16
CA GLY A 132 3.54 -1.85 -13.24
C GLY A 132 2.45 -2.14 -12.21
N ALA A 133 1.90 -1.09 -11.62
CA ALA A 133 0.72 -1.15 -10.76
C ALA A 133 0.15 0.25 -10.49
N VAL A 134 -1.11 0.30 -10.07
CA VAL A 134 -1.72 1.42 -9.36
C VAL A 134 -1.76 1.09 -7.88
N ILE A 135 -1.25 1.99 -7.05
CA ILE A 135 -1.09 1.82 -5.60
C ILE A 135 -1.98 2.84 -4.90
N LEU A 136 -2.86 2.39 -4.02
CA LEU A 136 -3.65 3.29 -3.17
C LEU A 136 -3.18 3.18 -1.73
N THR A 137 -2.43 4.19 -1.28
CA THR A 137 -1.90 4.26 0.10
C THR A 137 -3.00 4.69 1.07
N VAL A 138 -3.34 3.80 2.01
CA VAL A 138 -4.39 3.98 3.03
C VAL A 138 -3.77 3.74 4.42
N THR A 139 -3.76 4.69 5.34
CA THR A 139 -4.05 6.12 5.13
C THR A 139 -2.84 6.80 4.50
N ASN A 140 -3.07 7.83 3.67
CA ASN A 140 -1.99 8.50 2.95
C ASN A 140 -0.98 9.16 3.90
N ASN A 141 0.11 8.47 4.23
CA ASN A 141 1.12 8.88 5.20
C ASN A 141 1.86 10.15 4.74
N SER A 142 2.30 10.20 3.50
CA SER A 142 3.01 11.37 2.95
C SER A 142 2.19 12.65 2.97
N GLY A 143 0.86 12.53 2.99
CA GLY A 143 -0.07 13.65 3.17
C GLY A 143 -0.40 13.97 4.63
N GLY A 144 0.27 13.35 5.60
CA GLY A 144 -0.01 13.50 7.04
C GLY A 144 -1.12 12.58 7.54
N GLY A 145 -1.20 11.34 7.05
CA GLY A 145 -2.18 10.33 7.49
C GLY A 145 -3.60 10.61 6.99
N GLN A 146 -3.74 11.19 5.81
CA GLN A 146 -5.05 11.58 5.27
C GLN A 146 -5.88 10.37 4.83
N PRO A 147 -7.17 10.32 5.19
CA PRO A 147 -8.05 9.21 4.85
C PRO A 147 -8.41 9.19 3.36
N VAL A 148 -8.65 7.97 2.87
CA VAL A 148 -9.19 7.67 1.54
C VAL A 148 -10.63 7.21 1.69
N SER A 149 -11.54 7.66 0.84
CA SER A 149 -12.93 7.20 0.86
C SER A 149 -13.07 5.82 0.20
N MET A 150 -13.99 5.02 0.70
CA MET A 150 -14.34 3.73 0.07
C MET A 150 -14.86 3.90 -1.36
N HIS A 151 -15.52 5.03 -1.65
CA HIS A 151 -15.94 5.36 -3.02
C HIS A 151 -14.71 5.50 -3.93
N ASN A 152 -13.71 6.29 -3.52
CA ASN A 152 -12.49 6.47 -4.30
C ASN A 152 -11.73 5.14 -4.51
N ALA A 153 -11.61 4.32 -3.45
CA ALA A 153 -10.97 3.00 -3.56
C ALA A 153 -11.67 2.08 -4.58
N ARG A 154 -13.02 2.12 -4.64
CA ARG A 154 -13.79 1.37 -5.64
C ARG A 154 -13.61 1.91 -7.06
N GLU A 155 -13.56 3.23 -7.22
CA GLU A 155 -13.35 3.85 -8.54
C GLU A 155 -11.94 3.55 -9.07
N VAL A 156 -10.91 3.63 -8.22
CA VAL A 156 -9.56 3.21 -8.58
C VAL A 156 -9.55 1.74 -9.04
N LYS A 157 -10.17 0.86 -8.26
CA LYS A 157 -10.28 -0.56 -8.62
C LYS A 157 -11.01 -0.77 -9.95
N ARG A 158 -12.15 -0.10 -10.16
CA ARG A 158 -12.92 -0.18 -11.39
C ARG A 158 -12.11 0.22 -12.63
N ILE A 159 -11.32 1.29 -12.52
CA ILE A 159 -10.45 1.73 -13.62
C ILE A 159 -9.31 0.73 -13.84
N CYS A 160 -8.68 0.23 -12.78
CA CYS A 160 -7.67 -0.81 -12.90
C CYS A 160 -8.21 -2.05 -13.63
N ASP A 161 -9.42 -2.49 -13.28
CA ASP A 161 -10.06 -3.64 -13.94
C ASP A 161 -10.38 -3.36 -15.43
N LYS A 162 -10.82 -2.14 -15.75
CA LYS A 162 -11.10 -1.72 -17.13
C LYS A 162 -9.89 -1.85 -18.04
N TYR A 163 -8.70 -1.57 -17.53
CA TYR A 163 -7.45 -1.59 -18.30
C TYR A 163 -6.58 -2.83 -18.04
N GLY A 164 -7.00 -3.74 -17.17
CA GLY A 164 -6.22 -4.92 -16.80
C GLY A 164 -4.94 -4.59 -16.02
N VAL A 165 -4.92 -3.48 -15.29
CA VAL A 165 -3.78 -3.01 -14.51
C VAL A 165 -3.84 -3.58 -13.09
N LEU A 166 -2.69 -3.97 -12.56
CA LEU A 166 -2.57 -4.47 -11.18
C LEU A 166 -2.92 -3.35 -10.19
N TYR A 167 -3.78 -3.67 -9.21
CA TYR A 167 -4.14 -2.79 -8.11
C TYR A 167 -3.55 -3.28 -6.80
N ILE A 168 -2.85 -2.40 -6.09
CA ILE A 168 -2.23 -2.63 -4.78
C ILE A 168 -2.88 -1.69 -3.75
N LEU A 169 -3.29 -2.23 -2.62
CA LEU A 169 -3.90 -1.51 -1.51
C LEU A 169 -3.06 -1.71 -0.25
#